data_63400b6b6ca6bc49dbc1b71a739df036
#
_entry.id   63400b6b6ca6bc49dbc1b71a739df036
#
_cell.length_a   1.000
_cell.length_b   1.000
_cell.length_c   1.000
_cell.angle_alpha   90.00
_cell.angle_beta   90.00
_cell.angle_gamma   90.00
#
_symmetry.space_group_name_H-M   'P 1'
#
loop_
_entity.id
_entity.type
_entity.pdbx_description
1 polymer ?
#
loop_
_entity_poly.entity_id
_entity_poly.type
_entity_poly.pdbx_seq_one_letter_code
_entity_poly.pdbx_strand_id
1 'polypeptide(L)'
;MANPAYFQDSATIFFQTISDTSKLWIDRKAYHNFTFADNPRTLGVATFDGLDENGYPYQFGSNITNYGDFLTTKPLDLSPYTLADSLYVSFLYQPEGLGDVPEIGDSLILEFYAPELDQWFHIWSISGSPNHPFKSVHIPVTQAYFMKKGFRMRFKNFGALSGSLDHFHIDYVHLRPLSDQGDTLFKDFAFSYPLHTLLKTYTHVPWDHYRASVDNKMSDGLQVKVHNGSNAAENYQNGQVAVSQNGTPEGIFSLLGFTLAEGNINYNPNTLYTSYHDLSNGYEFNRNLTGNYQEFDIKGSVSAQFPNINSNDSCRFIQGFYNYYSYDDGSAEAAFGPTGAQSMLAIHFDAYEPDSLLGLYLHFVPSVIDVSNKLFYLTVWEDNNGVPGNVLYEDDAFSPRQPTYANGRNNFNAYYFNGNIKVAVGSSFFIGWRQVDPVRYNVGLDRNINHSGQIFYSVDFGGTWENPPFTGSPMVRPIFSTALDGVLSATPKAMEKYTLYPNPTAGKMNIISPFSDEQGYAVYTMQGELVMIIHGNQGDFSSIANGYYLIQSLSHPDQRFKIIRCD
;
A
#
# COMPACT_ATOMS: atom_id res chain seq x y z
N MET A 1 -19.85 0.48 -20.79
CA MET A 1 -18.72 0.98 -21.57
C MET A 1 -18.43 2.38 -21.08
N ALA A 2 -17.19 2.67 -20.68
CA ALA A 2 -16.82 4.04 -20.38
C ALA A 2 -16.88 4.86 -21.67
N ASN A 3 -17.59 5.97 -21.66
CA ASN A 3 -17.63 6.91 -22.77
C ASN A 3 -16.28 7.62 -22.84
N PRO A 4 -15.61 7.79 -23.99
CA PRO A 4 -14.41 8.62 -24.11
C PRO A 4 -14.61 10.05 -23.58
N ALA A 5 -15.80 10.63 -23.70
CA ALA A 5 -16.15 11.88 -23.03
C ALA A 5 -15.92 11.86 -21.51
N TYR A 6 -15.89 10.70 -20.89
CA TYR A 6 -15.54 10.54 -19.47
C TYR A 6 -14.07 10.88 -19.21
N PHE A 7 -13.23 10.83 -20.23
CA PHE A 7 -11.83 11.25 -20.17
C PHE A 7 -11.65 12.72 -20.59
N GLN A 8 -12.70 13.41 -21.04
CA GLN A 8 -12.62 14.78 -21.55
C GLN A 8 -12.78 15.86 -20.49
N ASP A 9 -13.59 15.63 -19.45
CA ASP A 9 -14.00 16.71 -18.54
C ASP A 9 -13.23 16.78 -17.22
N SER A 10 -12.35 15.84 -16.93
CA SER A 10 -11.54 15.80 -15.70
C SER A 10 -10.73 14.51 -15.61
N ALA A 11 -10.38 13.94 -16.73
CA ALA A 11 -9.99 12.57 -16.80
C ALA A 11 -8.49 12.35 -16.63
N THR A 12 -7.98 12.83 -15.57
CA THR A 12 -6.86 12.16 -14.94
C THR A 12 -7.43 10.88 -14.32
N ILE A 13 -6.94 9.75 -14.79
CA ILE A 13 -7.23 8.48 -14.13
C ILE A 13 -6.42 8.51 -12.84
N PHE A 14 -7.01 9.03 -11.78
CA PHE A 14 -6.43 8.91 -10.47
C PHE A 14 -6.60 7.48 -10.01
N PHE A 15 -5.55 6.96 -9.47
CA PHE A 15 -5.62 5.75 -8.68
C PHE A 15 -6.29 6.10 -7.35
N GLN A 16 -7.58 6.38 -7.38
CA GLN A 16 -8.38 6.49 -6.18
C GLN A 16 -8.52 5.11 -5.55
N THR A 17 -8.56 5.08 -4.24
CA THR A 17 -8.70 3.89 -3.39
C THR A 17 -9.32 2.67 -4.07
N ILE A 18 -8.82 1.50 -3.76
CA ILE A 18 -9.19 0.17 -4.32
C ILE A 18 -10.69 -0.02 -4.58
N SER A 19 -11.56 0.67 -3.86
CA SER A 19 -13.02 0.63 -4.04
C SER A 19 -13.52 1.28 -5.34
N ASP A 20 -12.77 2.21 -5.97
CA ASP A 20 -13.24 2.96 -7.14
C ASP A 20 -12.55 2.55 -8.45
N THR A 21 -11.47 1.77 -8.39
CA THR A 21 -10.74 1.24 -9.56
C THR A 21 -11.60 0.31 -10.43
N SER A 22 -12.72 -0.18 -9.92
CA SER A 22 -13.67 -0.99 -10.68
C SER A 22 -14.28 -0.28 -11.89
N LYS A 23 -14.14 1.04 -12.02
CA LYS A 23 -14.79 1.80 -13.08
C LYS A 23 -13.98 1.94 -14.36
N LEU A 24 -12.65 1.98 -14.29
CA LEU A 24 -11.78 2.28 -15.43
C LEU A 24 -10.88 1.10 -15.83
N TRP A 25 -10.38 0.33 -14.88
CA TRP A 25 -9.43 -0.75 -15.09
C TRP A 25 -10.08 -2.11 -14.87
N ILE A 26 -9.69 -3.12 -15.67
CA ILE A 26 -10.16 -4.51 -15.54
C ILE A 26 -9.19 -5.39 -14.76
N ASP A 27 -7.91 -5.07 -14.78
CA ASP A 27 -6.87 -5.73 -13.99
C ASP A 27 -6.67 -5.00 -12.65
N ARG A 28 -6.22 -5.73 -11.63
CA ARG A 28 -5.88 -5.22 -10.31
C ARG A 28 -4.49 -5.66 -9.87
N LYS A 29 -3.63 -5.93 -10.81
CA LYS A 29 -2.30 -6.47 -10.54
C LYS A 29 -1.34 -5.39 -10.11
N ALA A 30 -1.28 -4.27 -10.86
CA ALA A 30 -0.48 -3.13 -10.46
C ALA A 30 -0.90 -2.58 -9.10
N TYR A 31 0.06 -2.34 -8.23
CA TYR A 31 -0.16 -1.93 -6.85
C TYR A 31 -0.46 -0.43 -6.75
N HIS A 32 -1.69 -0.10 -6.37
CA HIS A 32 -2.04 1.28 -6.02
C HIS A 32 -1.51 1.63 -4.63
N ASN A 33 -0.67 2.65 -4.55
CA ASN A 33 -0.07 3.10 -3.29
C ASN A 33 0.24 4.60 -3.31
N PHE A 34 0.70 5.12 -2.15
CA PHE A 34 0.98 6.54 -1.91
C PHE A 34 2.43 6.80 -1.47
N THR A 35 3.27 5.77 -1.41
CA THR A 35 4.54 5.79 -0.67
C THR A 35 5.73 5.34 -1.50
N PHE A 36 5.54 4.58 -2.58
CA PHE A 36 6.65 4.01 -3.37
C PHE A 36 7.30 5.00 -4.34
N ALA A 37 6.54 5.98 -4.82
CA ALA A 37 7.09 6.97 -5.76
C ALA A 37 7.94 8.02 -5.03
N ASP A 38 9.03 8.43 -5.67
CA ASP A 38 9.87 9.53 -5.18
C ASP A 38 9.40 10.86 -5.77
N ASN A 39 9.01 11.78 -4.88
CA ASN A 39 8.49 13.11 -5.22
C ASN A 39 7.37 13.07 -6.30
N PRO A 40 6.28 12.32 -6.08
CA PRO A 40 5.16 12.25 -6.99
C PRO A 40 4.50 13.63 -7.13
N ARG A 41 3.89 13.89 -8.30
CA ARG A 41 3.18 15.15 -8.55
C ARG A 41 1.84 15.22 -7.85
N THR A 42 1.22 14.05 -7.64
CA THR A 42 -0.04 13.94 -6.88
C THR A 42 -0.05 12.73 -5.97
N LEU A 43 -1.09 12.63 -5.18
CA LEU A 43 -1.31 11.55 -4.23
C LEU A 43 -1.72 10.27 -4.97
N GLY A 44 -0.84 9.28 -4.92
CA GLY A 44 -1.11 7.94 -5.44
C GLY A 44 -0.56 7.68 -6.83
N VAL A 45 0.04 6.50 -6.94
CA VAL A 45 0.60 5.97 -8.20
C VAL A 45 0.18 4.51 -8.38
N ALA A 46 0.26 3.99 -9.60
CA ALA A 46 0.28 2.56 -9.85
C ALA A 46 1.72 2.10 -9.97
N THR A 47 2.11 1.20 -9.08
CA THR A 47 3.43 0.55 -9.06
C THR A 47 3.32 -0.82 -9.69
N PHE A 48 4.27 -1.14 -10.56
CA PHE A 48 4.45 -2.43 -11.21
C PHE A 48 5.67 -3.09 -10.59
N ASP A 49 5.54 -4.36 -10.22
CA ASP A 49 6.59 -5.16 -9.60
C ASP A 49 6.43 -6.66 -9.93
N GLY A 50 7.08 -7.55 -9.18
CA GLY A 50 6.97 -9.00 -9.33
C GLY A 50 6.02 -9.68 -8.35
N LEU A 51 5.13 -8.93 -7.66
CA LEU A 51 4.13 -9.45 -6.72
C LEU A 51 2.72 -9.42 -7.34
N ASP A 52 1.91 -10.43 -7.03
CA ASP A 52 0.49 -10.43 -7.37
C ASP A 52 -0.34 -9.48 -6.48
N GLU A 53 -1.65 -9.40 -6.72
CA GLU A 53 -2.59 -8.59 -5.96
C GLU A 53 -2.70 -8.94 -4.46
N ASN A 54 -2.20 -10.11 -4.06
CA ASN A 54 -2.17 -10.57 -2.66
C ASN A 54 -0.80 -10.33 -1.99
N GLY A 55 0.17 -9.78 -2.72
CA GLY A 55 1.51 -9.53 -2.22
C GLY A 55 2.44 -10.74 -2.25
N TYR A 56 2.10 -11.78 -3.02
CA TYR A 56 2.96 -12.94 -3.24
C TYR A 56 3.71 -12.84 -4.57
N PRO A 57 4.98 -13.29 -4.63
CA PRO A 57 5.71 -13.36 -5.88
C PRO A 57 4.96 -14.19 -6.93
N TYR A 58 4.91 -13.71 -8.19
CA TYR A 58 4.38 -14.49 -9.29
C TYR A 58 5.10 -15.82 -9.48
N GLN A 59 6.42 -15.84 -9.21
CA GLN A 59 7.24 -17.05 -9.23
C GLN A 59 8.22 -17.08 -8.06
N PHE A 60 7.76 -17.57 -6.95
CA PHE A 60 8.51 -17.62 -5.71
C PHE A 60 9.70 -18.58 -5.81
N GLY A 61 10.85 -18.20 -5.24
CA GLY A 61 12.05 -19.02 -5.20
C GLY A 61 12.74 -19.24 -6.57
N SER A 62 12.53 -18.37 -7.53
CA SER A 62 13.14 -18.45 -8.87
C SER A 62 13.74 -17.11 -9.31
N ASN A 63 14.70 -17.16 -10.23
CA ASN A 63 15.29 -15.98 -10.89
C ASN A 63 14.68 -15.74 -12.27
N ILE A 64 13.39 -16.02 -12.43
CA ILE A 64 12.71 -15.87 -13.72
C ILE A 64 12.31 -14.42 -13.91
N THR A 65 12.66 -13.85 -15.05
CA THR A 65 12.21 -12.57 -15.56
C THR A 65 11.13 -12.81 -16.63
N ASN A 66 9.98 -12.18 -16.48
CA ASN A 66 8.85 -12.28 -17.44
C ASN A 66 7.88 -11.11 -17.18
N TYR A 67 6.74 -11.11 -17.90
CA TYR A 67 5.66 -10.17 -17.65
C TYR A 67 5.04 -10.41 -16.25
N GLY A 68 5.01 -9.37 -15.45
CA GLY A 68 4.43 -9.35 -14.10
C GLY A 68 3.04 -8.74 -14.10
N ASP A 69 2.95 -7.49 -13.73
CA ASP A 69 1.72 -6.74 -13.59
C ASP A 69 1.11 -6.31 -14.93
N PHE A 70 -0.21 -6.22 -14.92
CA PHE A 70 -1.01 -5.66 -16.00
C PHE A 70 -1.96 -4.61 -15.45
N LEU A 71 -2.13 -3.51 -16.21
CA LEU A 71 -3.12 -2.47 -15.95
C LEU A 71 -3.83 -2.15 -17.26
N THR A 72 -4.97 -2.79 -17.49
CA THR A 72 -5.74 -2.74 -18.73
C THR A 72 -7.03 -1.95 -18.53
N THR A 73 -7.32 -0.99 -19.42
CA THR A 73 -8.59 -0.24 -19.37
C THR A 73 -9.77 -1.14 -19.73
N LYS A 74 -10.94 -0.79 -19.20
CA LYS A 74 -12.20 -1.26 -19.78
C LYS A 74 -12.28 -0.87 -21.26
N PRO A 75 -13.07 -1.58 -22.06
CA PRO A 75 -13.30 -1.20 -23.46
C PRO A 75 -13.85 0.23 -23.56
N LEU A 76 -13.15 1.06 -24.32
CA LEU A 76 -13.51 2.44 -24.59
C LEU A 76 -14.14 2.56 -25.98
N ASP A 77 -15.04 3.52 -26.17
CA ASP A 77 -15.64 3.81 -27.46
C ASP A 77 -14.94 5.00 -28.10
N LEU A 78 -14.01 4.74 -29.03
CA LEU A 78 -13.33 5.76 -29.82
C LEU A 78 -13.97 5.97 -31.21
N SER A 79 -15.07 5.30 -31.51
CA SER A 79 -15.75 5.42 -32.82
C SER A 79 -16.26 6.82 -33.15
N PRO A 80 -16.57 7.73 -32.19
CA PRO A 80 -16.92 9.11 -32.50
C PRO A 80 -15.75 9.96 -33.01
N TYR A 81 -14.49 9.51 -32.84
CA TYR A 81 -13.29 10.27 -33.18
C TYR A 81 -12.69 9.82 -34.51
N THR A 82 -11.97 10.76 -35.14
CA THR A 82 -11.19 10.56 -36.34
C THR A 82 -9.74 10.96 -36.08
N LEU A 83 -8.85 10.71 -37.03
CA LEU A 83 -7.45 11.15 -36.92
C LEU A 83 -7.31 12.69 -36.86
N ALA A 84 -8.28 13.44 -37.40
CA ALA A 84 -8.30 14.89 -37.34
C ALA A 84 -8.55 15.45 -35.92
N ASP A 85 -9.11 14.63 -35.03
CA ASP A 85 -9.40 15.05 -33.66
C ASP A 85 -8.16 15.04 -32.75
N SER A 86 -6.99 14.69 -33.29
CA SER A 86 -5.70 14.70 -32.56
C SER A 86 -5.79 14.05 -31.17
N LEU A 87 -6.18 12.78 -31.16
CA LEU A 87 -6.33 12.00 -29.92
C LEU A 87 -4.96 11.57 -29.41
N TYR A 88 -4.65 11.88 -28.14
CA TYR A 88 -3.41 11.52 -27.49
C TYR A 88 -3.65 10.74 -26.21
N VAL A 89 -2.77 9.75 -25.96
CA VAL A 89 -2.55 9.15 -24.64
C VAL A 89 -1.35 9.84 -24.02
N SER A 90 -1.50 10.35 -22.82
CA SER A 90 -0.38 10.89 -22.03
C SER A 90 -0.36 10.31 -20.64
N PHE A 91 0.82 10.21 -20.04
CA PHE A 91 1.02 9.74 -18.69
C PHE A 91 2.38 10.19 -18.15
N LEU A 92 2.54 10.08 -16.83
CA LEU A 92 3.81 10.24 -16.14
C LEU A 92 4.37 8.87 -15.78
N TYR A 93 5.70 8.70 -15.86
CA TYR A 93 6.36 7.49 -15.37
C TYR A 93 7.62 7.80 -14.58
N GLN A 94 7.98 6.90 -13.67
CA GLN A 94 9.21 6.93 -12.89
C GLN A 94 9.67 5.48 -12.64
N PRO A 95 10.93 5.11 -12.89
CA PRO A 95 11.54 3.85 -12.46
C PRO A 95 11.98 3.94 -11.01
N GLU A 96 12.16 2.81 -10.33
CA GLU A 96 12.67 2.66 -8.94
C GLU A 96 11.83 3.38 -7.88
N GLY A 97 11.73 4.72 -7.93
CA GLY A 97 11.16 5.49 -6.83
C GLY A 97 11.95 5.29 -5.54
N LEU A 98 11.28 4.87 -4.46
CA LEU A 98 11.89 4.46 -3.18
C LEU A 98 12.11 2.94 -3.08
N GLY A 99 11.70 2.19 -4.11
CA GLY A 99 11.78 0.73 -4.16
C GLY A 99 13.08 0.20 -4.75
N ASP A 100 12.97 -0.93 -5.44
CA ASP A 100 14.09 -1.62 -6.08
C ASP A 100 14.30 -1.10 -7.51
N VAL A 101 15.57 -0.98 -7.92
CA VAL A 101 15.94 -0.43 -9.22
C VAL A 101 15.75 -1.48 -10.32
N PRO A 102 14.95 -1.20 -11.37
CA PRO A 102 14.83 -2.10 -12.51
C PRO A 102 16.11 -2.06 -13.36
N GLU A 103 16.62 -3.24 -13.75
CA GLU A 103 17.79 -3.38 -14.59
C GLU A 103 17.49 -2.98 -16.05
N ILE A 104 18.53 -2.78 -16.85
CA ILE A 104 18.40 -2.35 -18.25
C ILE A 104 17.64 -3.37 -19.13
N GLY A 105 17.58 -4.62 -18.71
CA GLY A 105 16.82 -5.69 -19.37
C GLY A 105 15.32 -5.66 -19.08
N ASP A 106 14.93 -4.97 -18.01
CA ASP A 106 13.54 -4.85 -17.60
C ASP A 106 12.87 -3.71 -18.37
N SER A 107 11.56 -3.66 -18.35
CA SER A 107 10.85 -2.63 -19.09
C SER A 107 9.43 -2.39 -18.61
N LEU A 108 9.01 -1.11 -18.74
CA LEU A 108 7.60 -0.71 -18.70
C LEU A 108 7.11 -0.55 -20.14
N ILE A 109 5.95 -1.12 -20.44
CA ILE A 109 5.43 -1.26 -21.81
C ILE A 109 3.99 -0.75 -21.86
N LEU A 110 3.66 0.01 -22.94
CA LEU A 110 2.29 0.38 -23.29
C LEU A 110 1.87 -0.30 -24.59
N GLU A 111 0.70 -0.90 -24.59
CA GLU A 111 0.07 -1.53 -25.75
C GLU A 111 -1.32 -0.96 -25.99
N PHE A 112 -1.72 -0.87 -27.27
CA PHE A 112 -3.09 -0.58 -27.70
C PHE A 112 -3.73 -1.78 -28.35
N TYR A 113 -4.98 -2.03 -28.04
CA TYR A 113 -5.80 -3.07 -28.63
C TYR A 113 -6.67 -2.53 -29.76
N ALA A 114 -6.58 -3.15 -30.92
CA ALA A 114 -7.41 -2.87 -32.08
C ALA A 114 -8.60 -3.87 -32.13
N PRO A 115 -9.83 -3.43 -31.84
CA PRO A 115 -10.96 -4.36 -31.65
C PRO A 115 -11.34 -5.18 -32.89
N GLU A 116 -11.27 -4.55 -34.09
CA GLU A 116 -11.63 -5.21 -35.35
C GLU A 116 -10.56 -6.22 -35.82
N LEU A 117 -9.31 -6.09 -35.34
CA LEU A 117 -8.21 -6.97 -35.67
C LEU A 117 -7.97 -8.03 -34.60
N ASP A 118 -8.64 -7.91 -33.44
CA ASP A 118 -8.46 -8.74 -32.24
C ASP A 118 -6.98 -8.85 -31.84
N GLN A 119 -6.26 -7.72 -31.87
CA GLN A 119 -4.81 -7.71 -31.69
C GLN A 119 -4.34 -6.56 -30.80
N TRP A 120 -3.34 -6.86 -29.95
CA TRP A 120 -2.55 -5.88 -29.21
C TRP A 120 -1.34 -5.43 -30.03
N PHE A 121 -1.09 -4.13 -30.04
CA PHE A 121 0.06 -3.51 -30.70
C PHE A 121 0.96 -2.86 -29.65
N HIS A 122 2.24 -3.15 -29.75
CA HIS A 122 3.25 -2.43 -28.97
C HIS A 122 3.31 -0.99 -29.45
N ILE A 123 3.16 -0.04 -28.51
CA ILE A 123 3.10 1.40 -28.80
C ILE A 123 4.32 2.13 -28.26
N TRP A 124 4.70 1.80 -27.03
CA TRP A 124 5.80 2.45 -26.34
C TRP A 124 6.40 1.50 -25.29
N SER A 125 7.69 1.69 -25.03
CA SER A 125 8.36 1.06 -23.89
C SER A 125 9.57 1.86 -23.43
N ILE A 126 9.98 1.65 -22.19
CA ILE A 126 11.21 2.18 -21.63
C ILE A 126 11.92 1.06 -20.85
N SER A 127 13.24 0.97 -21.01
CA SER A 127 14.08 0.08 -20.24
C SER A 127 14.25 0.55 -18.81
N GLY A 128 14.56 -0.40 -17.90
CA GLY A 128 14.94 -0.10 -16.53
C GLY A 128 16.12 0.86 -16.45
N SER A 129 16.10 1.68 -15.42
CA SER A 129 17.16 2.66 -15.12
C SER A 129 17.05 3.06 -13.65
N PRO A 130 18.13 3.64 -13.07
CA PRO A 130 18.03 4.27 -11.77
C PRO A 130 16.98 5.37 -11.72
N ASN A 131 16.55 5.71 -10.49
CA ASN A 131 15.54 6.72 -10.21
C ASN A 131 15.82 8.06 -10.92
N HIS A 132 14.76 8.66 -11.39
CA HIS A 132 14.76 10.02 -11.92
C HIS A 132 13.39 10.67 -11.67
N PRO A 133 13.26 12.01 -11.66
CA PRO A 133 11.96 12.67 -11.56
C PRO A 133 10.98 12.16 -12.61
N PHE A 134 9.68 12.18 -12.28
CA PHE A 134 8.62 11.80 -13.21
C PHE A 134 8.79 12.46 -14.58
N LYS A 135 8.78 11.66 -15.63
CA LYS A 135 8.82 12.10 -17.02
C LYS A 135 7.45 11.94 -17.67
N SER A 136 7.10 12.93 -18.48
CA SER A 136 5.86 12.92 -19.26
C SER A 136 6.06 12.22 -20.60
N VAL A 137 5.09 11.39 -20.96
CA VAL A 137 5.02 10.70 -22.27
C VAL A 137 3.74 11.11 -22.95
N HIS A 138 3.83 11.49 -24.24
CA HIS A 138 2.70 11.92 -25.08
C HIS A 138 2.70 11.16 -26.40
N ILE A 139 1.67 10.35 -26.62
CA ILE A 139 1.59 9.41 -27.74
C ILE A 139 0.32 9.68 -28.54
N PRO A 140 0.41 10.07 -29.83
CA PRO A 140 -0.76 10.23 -30.67
C PRO A 140 -1.37 8.89 -31.07
N VAL A 141 -2.69 8.81 -31.09
CA VAL A 141 -3.42 7.64 -31.62
C VAL A 141 -3.56 7.86 -33.14
N THR A 142 -2.65 7.31 -33.93
CA THR A 142 -2.49 7.64 -35.36
C THR A 142 -3.13 6.64 -36.31
N GLN A 143 -3.65 5.54 -35.84
CA GLN A 143 -4.19 4.49 -36.71
C GLN A 143 -5.71 4.39 -36.61
N ALA A 144 -6.38 4.41 -37.77
CA ALA A 144 -7.84 4.39 -37.83
C ALA A 144 -8.47 3.12 -37.21
N TYR A 145 -7.73 2.01 -37.17
CA TYR A 145 -8.20 0.77 -36.54
C TYR A 145 -8.24 0.82 -35.02
N PHE A 146 -7.63 1.84 -34.38
CA PHE A 146 -7.81 2.13 -32.96
C PHE A 146 -9.05 3.00 -32.69
N MET A 147 -9.51 3.80 -33.66
CA MET A 147 -10.68 4.67 -33.54
C MET A 147 -11.98 3.87 -33.62
N LYS A 148 -12.15 2.91 -32.75
CA LYS A 148 -13.26 1.93 -32.77
C LYS A 148 -13.86 1.74 -31.40
N LYS A 149 -15.09 1.28 -31.37
CA LYS A 149 -15.73 0.81 -30.14
C LYS A 149 -15.06 -0.47 -29.65
N GLY A 150 -14.62 -0.47 -28.39
CA GLY A 150 -13.91 -1.58 -27.78
C GLY A 150 -12.39 -1.40 -27.74
N PHE A 151 -11.87 -0.22 -28.11
CA PHE A 151 -10.47 0.12 -27.89
C PHE A 151 -10.09 -0.08 -26.43
N ARG A 152 -8.86 -0.57 -26.20
CA ARG A 152 -8.26 -0.70 -24.87
C ARG A 152 -6.80 -0.27 -24.92
N MET A 153 -6.29 0.24 -23.82
CA MET A 153 -4.86 0.39 -23.59
C MET A 153 -4.44 -0.43 -22.37
N ARG A 154 -3.18 -0.88 -22.39
CA ARG A 154 -2.63 -1.72 -21.33
C ARG A 154 -1.19 -1.33 -21.04
N PHE A 155 -0.92 -1.05 -19.77
CA PHE A 155 0.44 -1.03 -19.24
C PHE A 155 0.78 -2.40 -18.70
N LYS A 156 2.05 -2.79 -18.82
CA LYS A 156 2.62 -3.99 -18.21
C LYS A 156 4.11 -3.81 -17.97
N ASN A 157 4.65 -4.47 -16.95
CA ASN A 157 6.09 -4.56 -16.77
C ASN A 157 6.63 -5.91 -17.25
N PHE A 158 7.92 -5.91 -17.59
CA PHE A 158 8.74 -7.09 -17.77
C PHE A 158 9.91 -6.96 -16.81
N GLY A 159 10.07 -7.89 -15.87
CA GLY A 159 11.04 -7.84 -14.78
C GLY A 159 11.08 -9.12 -13.99
N ALA A 160 11.75 -9.13 -12.85
CA ALA A 160 11.84 -10.26 -11.93
C ALA A 160 10.47 -10.60 -11.34
N LEU A 161 10.13 -11.88 -11.29
CA LEU A 161 8.84 -12.37 -10.75
C LEU A 161 8.94 -12.91 -9.32
N SER A 162 10.07 -12.72 -8.66
CA SER A 162 10.40 -13.37 -7.38
C SER A 162 10.19 -12.51 -6.14
N GLY A 163 9.65 -11.31 -6.29
CA GLY A 163 9.45 -10.41 -5.16
C GLY A 163 9.01 -9.00 -5.55
N SER A 164 9.02 -8.08 -4.59
CA SER A 164 8.86 -6.65 -4.80
C SER A 164 10.16 -6.08 -5.36
N LEU A 165 10.37 -6.25 -6.66
CA LEU A 165 11.59 -5.96 -7.40
C LEU A 165 11.24 -5.21 -8.69
N ASP A 166 12.22 -4.52 -9.28
CA ASP A 166 12.14 -3.88 -10.61
C ASP A 166 10.96 -2.90 -10.75
N HIS A 167 10.88 -1.94 -9.83
CA HIS A 167 9.72 -1.05 -9.73
C HIS A 167 9.63 -0.05 -10.88
N PHE A 168 8.41 0.07 -11.41
CA PHE A 168 8.01 1.17 -12.28
C PHE A 168 6.72 1.79 -11.74
N HIS A 169 6.63 3.11 -11.80
CA HIS A 169 5.46 3.86 -11.36
C HIS A 169 4.85 4.61 -12.53
N ILE A 170 3.52 4.62 -12.61
CA ILE A 170 2.78 5.48 -13.55
C ILE A 170 1.75 6.31 -12.79
N ASP A 171 1.53 7.51 -13.32
CA ASP A 171 0.54 8.46 -12.83
C ASP A 171 -0.03 9.30 -13.97
N TYR A 172 -1.11 10.04 -13.75
CA TYR A 172 -1.72 10.97 -14.69
C TYR A 172 -1.97 10.37 -16.07
N VAL A 173 -2.59 9.20 -16.16
CA VAL A 173 -2.95 8.60 -17.46
C VAL A 173 -4.14 9.31 -18.05
N HIS A 174 -3.95 10.00 -19.18
CA HIS A 174 -4.98 10.70 -19.93
C HIS A 174 -5.17 10.10 -21.31
N LEU A 175 -6.41 10.12 -21.80
CA LEU A 175 -6.74 9.92 -23.21
C LEU A 175 -7.68 11.04 -23.62
N ARG A 176 -7.24 11.97 -24.45
CA ARG A 176 -8.01 13.16 -24.80
C ARG A 176 -7.82 13.60 -26.26
N PRO A 177 -8.87 14.18 -26.90
CA PRO A 177 -8.77 14.80 -28.18
C PRO A 177 -8.19 16.24 -28.09
N LEU A 178 -7.90 16.83 -29.23
CA LEU A 178 -7.39 18.20 -29.38
C LEU A 178 -6.13 18.46 -28.54
N SER A 179 -5.25 17.45 -28.47
CA SER A 179 -4.00 17.48 -27.73
C SER A 179 -2.80 17.40 -28.67
N ASP A 180 -1.62 17.78 -28.20
CA ASP A 180 -0.37 17.71 -28.93
C ASP A 180 0.81 17.32 -28.01
N GLN A 181 2.01 17.22 -28.58
CA GLN A 181 3.22 16.86 -27.83
C GLN A 181 3.68 17.93 -26.83
N GLY A 182 3.25 19.18 -27.02
CA GLY A 182 3.56 20.29 -26.11
C GLY A 182 2.62 20.39 -24.92
N ASP A 183 1.57 19.60 -24.89
CA ASP A 183 0.53 19.60 -23.87
C ASP A 183 0.98 18.82 -22.60
N THR A 184 2.11 19.24 -22.05
CA THR A 184 2.80 18.56 -20.93
C THR A 184 2.38 19.06 -19.55
N LEU A 185 1.44 20.02 -19.49
CA LEU A 185 1.01 20.64 -18.24
C LEU A 185 -0.27 19.97 -17.73
N PHE A 186 -0.22 19.61 -16.47
CA PHE A 186 -1.38 19.14 -15.71
C PHE A 186 -1.75 20.26 -14.73
N LYS A 187 -2.81 21.03 -15.06
CA LYS A 187 -3.30 22.09 -14.17
C LYS A 187 -3.94 21.47 -12.94
N ASP A 188 -3.12 21.25 -11.95
CA ASP A 188 -3.51 20.62 -10.71
C ASP A 188 -2.73 21.20 -9.53
N PHE A 189 -3.39 21.34 -8.39
CA PHE A 189 -2.79 21.78 -7.14
C PHE A 189 -3.20 20.77 -6.05
N ALA A 190 -2.34 19.84 -5.73
CA ALA A 190 -2.70 18.64 -4.99
C ALA A 190 -1.71 18.28 -3.88
N PHE A 191 -2.15 17.48 -2.93
CA PHE A 191 -1.21 16.74 -2.08
C PHE A 191 -0.38 15.79 -2.92
N SER A 192 0.90 15.67 -2.58
CA SER A 192 1.83 14.71 -3.20
C SER A 192 2.05 13.48 -2.34
N TYR A 193 1.89 13.61 -1.02
CA TYR A 193 2.02 12.52 -0.07
C TYR A 193 0.86 12.53 0.93
N PRO A 194 0.55 11.39 1.55
CA PRO A 194 -0.39 11.33 2.67
C PRO A 194 0.06 12.23 3.83
N LEU A 195 -0.85 12.55 4.70
CA LEU A 195 -0.50 13.13 6.00
C LEU A 195 0.29 12.10 6.83
N HIS A 196 1.14 12.62 7.70
CA HIS A 196 1.91 11.83 8.64
C HIS A 196 1.29 11.87 10.04
N THR A 197 1.83 11.03 10.93
CA THR A 197 1.54 11.08 12.36
C THR A 197 1.76 12.48 12.93
N LEU A 198 0.96 12.84 13.93
CA LEU A 198 1.18 14.02 14.77
C LEU A 198 2.05 13.70 16.01
N LEU A 199 2.56 12.48 16.12
CA LEU A 199 3.52 12.08 17.14
C LEU A 199 4.95 12.39 16.69
N LYS A 200 5.84 12.61 17.67
CA LYS A 200 7.21 13.07 17.41
C LYS A 200 8.15 11.97 16.90
N THR A 201 8.10 10.80 17.51
CA THR A 201 9.08 9.73 17.28
C THR A 201 8.47 8.51 16.62
N TYR A 202 7.28 8.13 17.03
CA TYR A 202 6.59 6.91 16.60
C TYR A 202 5.40 7.25 15.73
N THR A 203 5.08 6.37 14.80
CA THR A 203 3.81 6.46 14.05
C THR A 203 2.65 5.93 14.87
N HIS A 204 2.90 4.94 15.73
CA HIS A 204 1.92 4.36 16.65
C HIS A 204 2.57 4.11 18.02
N VAL A 205 1.79 4.29 19.08
CA VAL A 205 2.21 3.99 20.45
C VAL A 205 1.06 3.32 21.22
N PRO A 206 1.33 2.54 22.28
CA PRO A 206 0.28 2.00 23.13
C PRO A 206 -0.57 3.10 23.74
N TRP A 207 -1.91 2.89 23.72
CA TRP A 207 -2.85 3.90 24.24
C TRP A 207 -2.58 4.25 25.71
N ASP A 208 -2.36 3.25 26.54
CA ASP A 208 -2.08 3.46 27.97
C ASP A 208 -0.77 4.21 28.19
N HIS A 209 0.26 3.96 27.37
CA HIS A 209 1.52 4.68 27.43
C HIS A 209 1.38 6.13 26.97
N TYR A 210 0.59 6.39 25.91
CA TYR A 210 0.33 7.75 25.45
C TYR A 210 -0.36 8.58 26.54
N ARG A 211 -1.46 8.09 27.10
CA ARG A 211 -2.26 8.87 28.07
C ARG A 211 -1.59 9.02 29.44
N ALA A 212 -0.65 8.15 29.80
CA ALA A 212 0.11 8.26 31.05
C ALA A 212 1.17 9.35 30.99
N SER A 213 1.79 9.57 29.84
CA SER A 213 2.89 10.50 29.66
C SER A 213 2.80 11.21 28.31
N VAL A 214 2.05 12.30 28.24
CA VAL A 214 1.85 13.07 27.00
C VAL A 214 2.98 14.07 26.73
N ASP A 215 3.66 14.51 27.77
CA ASP A 215 4.70 15.55 27.66
C ASP A 215 5.79 15.17 26.66
N ASN A 216 6.06 16.04 25.69
CA ASN A 216 7.06 15.87 24.63
C ASN A 216 6.81 14.69 23.65
N LYS A 217 5.60 14.14 23.56
CA LYS A 217 5.27 13.05 22.63
C LYS A 217 4.66 13.52 21.31
N MET A 218 4.10 14.73 21.31
CA MET A 218 3.55 15.34 20.10
C MET A 218 4.65 15.94 19.24
N SER A 219 4.43 15.95 17.92
CA SER A 219 5.31 16.65 16.98
C SER A 219 5.27 18.16 17.21
N ASP A 220 6.42 18.80 17.07
CA ASP A 220 6.52 20.26 17.13
C ASP A 220 5.92 20.93 15.88
N GLY A 221 5.66 20.17 14.83
CA GLY A 221 5.10 20.69 13.59
C GLY A 221 4.46 19.64 12.69
N LEU A 222 3.56 20.10 11.85
CA LEU A 222 2.94 19.32 10.80
C LEU A 222 3.54 19.71 9.45
N GLN A 223 4.08 18.75 8.73
CA GLN A 223 4.55 18.94 7.35
C GLN A 223 3.50 18.43 6.37
N VAL A 224 3.29 19.20 5.30
CA VAL A 224 2.38 18.87 4.23
C VAL A 224 3.10 19.08 2.91
N LYS A 225 3.17 18.05 2.08
CA LYS A 225 3.76 18.15 0.75
C LYS A 225 2.67 18.36 -0.30
N VAL A 226 2.80 19.45 -1.06
CA VAL A 226 1.87 19.83 -2.13
C VAL A 226 2.64 20.14 -3.41
N HIS A 227 2.04 19.85 -4.55
CA HIS A 227 2.57 20.17 -5.86
C HIS A 227 1.66 21.16 -6.58
N ASN A 228 2.26 22.22 -7.12
CA ASN A 228 1.59 23.09 -8.06
C ASN A 228 1.92 22.64 -9.49
N GLY A 229 1.02 21.95 -10.16
CA GLY A 229 1.16 21.51 -11.56
C GLY A 229 0.73 22.58 -12.57
N SER A 230 0.25 23.73 -12.11
CA SER A 230 -0.10 24.88 -12.97
C SER A 230 1.14 25.51 -13.62
N ASN A 231 0.92 26.29 -14.66
CA ASN A 231 1.94 27.15 -15.29
C ASN A 231 2.05 28.55 -14.67
N ALA A 232 1.32 28.80 -13.59
CA ALA A 232 1.34 30.04 -12.83
C ALA A 232 1.68 29.77 -11.35
N ALA A 233 2.15 30.80 -10.67
CA ALA A 233 2.32 30.74 -9.23
C ALA A 233 0.94 30.70 -8.55
N GLU A 234 0.77 29.80 -7.60
CA GLU A 234 -0.51 29.56 -6.93
C GLU A 234 -0.39 29.64 -5.42
N ASN A 235 -1.53 29.77 -4.77
CA ASN A 235 -1.70 29.77 -3.34
C ASN A 235 -2.87 28.87 -2.92
N TYR A 236 -2.89 28.43 -1.68
CA TYR A 236 -4.11 27.84 -1.12
C TYR A 236 -5.25 28.88 -1.12
N GLN A 237 -6.42 28.48 -1.59
CA GLN A 237 -7.66 29.25 -1.40
C GLN A 237 -8.27 28.92 -0.05
N ASN A 238 -8.42 27.64 0.21
CA ASN A 238 -8.72 27.09 1.52
C ASN A 238 -7.83 25.89 1.72
N GLY A 239 -7.34 25.72 2.94
CA GLY A 239 -6.59 24.56 3.32
C GLY A 239 -6.75 24.32 4.81
N GLN A 240 -6.98 23.06 5.16
CA GLN A 240 -7.09 22.67 6.57
C GLN A 240 -6.67 21.24 6.77
N VAL A 241 -6.24 20.94 7.98
CA VAL A 241 -6.14 19.59 8.53
C VAL A 241 -7.11 19.50 9.70
N ALA A 242 -8.05 18.58 9.63
CA ALA A 242 -9.04 18.33 10.68
C ALA A 242 -8.75 16.98 11.35
N VAL A 243 -8.80 16.96 12.68
CA VAL A 243 -8.71 15.75 13.48
C VAL A 243 -10.07 15.45 14.08
N SER A 244 -10.53 14.22 13.96
CA SER A 244 -11.78 13.76 14.57
C SER A 244 -11.63 12.34 15.14
N GLN A 245 -12.43 12.06 16.17
CA GLN A 245 -12.52 10.74 16.80
C GLN A 245 -13.97 10.25 16.69
N ASN A 246 -14.19 9.12 16.02
CA ASN A 246 -15.55 8.59 15.73
C ASN A 246 -16.52 9.64 15.17
N GLY A 247 -16.02 10.54 14.30
CA GLY A 247 -16.81 11.63 13.72
C GLY A 247 -16.97 12.85 14.61
N THR A 248 -16.50 12.84 15.86
CA THR A 248 -16.47 14.00 16.75
C THR A 248 -15.22 14.83 16.47
N PRO A 249 -15.32 16.15 16.16
CA PRO A 249 -14.17 17.00 15.95
C PRO A 249 -13.33 17.14 17.23
N GLU A 250 -12.02 16.99 17.09
CA GLU A 250 -11.02 17.12 18.16
C GLU A 250 -10.12 18.35 17.94
N GLY A 251 -9.81 18.68 16.69
CA GLY A 251 -9.00 19.83 16.35
C GLY A 251 -9.04 20.18 14.87
N ILE A 252 -8.75 21.44 14.55
CA ILE A 252 -8.65 21.95 13.19
C ILE A 252 -7.45 22.88 13.10
N PHE A 253 -6.59 22.63 12.11
CA PHE A 253 -5.42 23.44 11.79
C PHE A 253 -5.63 24.08 10.42
N SER A 254 -5.51 25.38 10.32
CA SER A 254 -5.61 26.08 9.04
C SER A 254 -4.30 25.98 8.28
N LEU A 255 -4.38 25.55 7.03
CA LEU A 255 -3.24 25.55 6.09
C LEU A 255 -2.98 26.94 5.49
N LEU A 256 -3.94 27.86 5.58
CA LEU A 256 -3.78 29.24 5.07
C LEU A 256 -2.69 30.03 5.79
N GLY A 257 -2.32 29.65 7.00
CA GLY A 257 -1.23 30.24 7.75
C GLY A 257 0.11 29.53 7.58
N PHE A 258 0.17 28.48 6.77
CA PHE A 258 1.41 27.73 6.57
C PHE A 258 2.41 28.55 5.77
N THR A 259 3.63 28.59 6.25
CA THR A 259 4.77 29.07 5.49
C THR A 259 5.41 27.91 4.75
N LEU A 260 5.90 28.16 3.54
CA LEU A 260 6.85 27.27 2.90
C LEU A 260 8.12 27.17 3.75
N ALA A 261 8.83 26.03 3.69
CA ALA A 261 10.09 25.86 4.40
C ALA A 261 11.10 26.98 4.09
N GLU A 262 11.02 27.57 2.88
CA GLU A 262 11.83 28.70 2.43
C GLU A 262 11.27 30.06 2.84
N GLY A 263 10.22 30.11 3.66
CA GLY A 263 9.58 31.35 4.10
C GLY A 263 8.71 32.06 3.04
N ASN A 264 8.40 31.39 1.94
CA ASN A 264 7.53 31.90 0.89
C ASN A 264 6.10 31.39 1.06
N ILE A 265 5.11 32.15 0.62
CA ILE A 265 3.68 31.77 0.62
C ILE A 265 3.16 31.43 -0.79
N ASN A 266 3.95 31.68 -1.83
CA ASN A 266 3.56 31.40 -3.21
C ASN A 266 4.23 30.10 -3.69
N TYR A 267 3.43 29.24 -4.28
CA TYR A 267 3.85 27.98 -4.87
C TYR A 267 4.18 28.22 -6.33
N ASN A 268 5.46 28.16 -6.70
CA ASN A 268 5.91 28.38 -8.09
C ASN A 268 5.34 27.33 -9.04
N PRO A 269 5.26 27.63 -10.33
CA PRO A 269 4.76 26.70 -11.35
C PRO A 269 5.53 25.38 -11.36
N ASN A 270 4.81 24.27 -11.55
CA ASN A 270 5.35 22.92 -11.73
C ASN A 270 6.41 22.53 -10.68
N THR A 271 6.14 22.83 -9.41
CA THR A 271 7.09 22.63 -8.31
C THR A 271 6.42 21.95 -7.12
N LEU A 272 7.15 21.01 -6.52
CA LEU A 272 6.80 20.36 -5.26
C LEU A 272 7.33 21.19 -4.08
N TYR A 273 6.49 21.41 -3.10
CA TYR A 273 6.84 22.14 -1.88
C TYR A 273 6.47 21.38 -0.62
N THR A 274 7.25 21.62 0.43
CA THR A 274 6.89 21.27 1.81
C THR A 274 6.37 22.51 2.51
N SER A 275 5.11 22.49 2.91
CA SER A 275 4.52 23.47 3.81
C SER A 275 4.62 22.99 5.24
N TYR A 276 4.84 23.91 6.16
CA TYR A 276 5.02 23.62 7.58
C TYR A 276 4.03 24.41 8.43
N HIS A 277 3.43 23.75 9.42
CA HIS A 277 2.62 24.38 10.46
C HIS A 277 3.20 24.08 11.82
N ASP A 278 3.45 25.12 12.59
CA ASP A 278 3.96 25.04 13.95
C ASP A 278 2.85 24.54 14.90
N LEU A 279 3.09 23.38 15.51
CA LEU A 279 2.22 22.76 16.52
C LEU A 279 2.75 22.96 17.94
N SER A 280 3.83 23.71 18.13
CA SER A 280 4.47 23.92 19.45
C SER A 280 3.55 24.56 20.51
N ASN A 281 2.43 25.16 20.10
CA ASN A 281 1.39 25.68 20.98
C ASN A 281 0.42 24.61 21.52
N GLY A 282 0.69 23.32 21.27
CA GLY A 282 0.15 22.25 22.07
C GLY A 282 -1.18 21.66 21.57
N TYR A 283 -1.17 20.95 20.42
CA TYR A 283 -2.23 19.98 20.18
C TYR A 283 -1.89 18.64 20.87
N GLU A 284 -2.85 18.08 21.59
CA GLU A 284 -2.81 16.74 22.16
C GLU A 284 -4.08 15.99 21.80
N PHE A 285 -3.96 14.70 21.48
CA PHE A 285 -5.13 13.82 21.36
C PHE A 285 -5.81 13.65 22.72
N ASN A 286 -7.13 13.62 22.74
CA ASN A 286 -7.92 13.57 23.97
C ASN A 286 -7.62 12.32 24.81
N ARG A 287 -6.74 12.42 25.77
CA ARG A 287 -6.28 11.33 26.65
C ARG A 287 -7.33 10.83 27.67
N ASN A 288 -8.47 11.54 27.78
CA ASN A 288 -9.53 11.17 28.72
C ASN A 288 -10.50 10.11 28.12
N LEU A 289 -10.31 9.72 26.87
CA LEU A 289 -11.11 8.69 26.23
C LEU A 289 -10.86 7.33 26.91
N THR A 290 -11.93 6.56 27.05
CA THR A 290 -11.90 5.23 27.66
C THR A 290 -11.66 4.14 26.61
N GLY A 291 -11.21 2.98 27.02
CA GLY A 291 -10.92 1.83 26.16
C GLY A 291 -9.44 1.50 26.09
N ASN A 292 -9.12 0.40 25.47
CA ASN A 292 -7.76 -0.13 25.37
C ASN A 292 -7.02 0.34 24.12
N TYR A 293 -7.72 1.03 23.20
CA TYR A 293 -7.16 1.60 21.98
C TYR A 293 -7.96 2.83 21.57
N GLN A 294 -7.37 3.65 20.73
CA GLN A 294 -8.04 4.79 20.09
C GLN A 294 -7.57 4.96 18.65
N GLU A 295 -8.47 5.47 17.82
CA GLU A 295 -8.15 5.88 16.45
C GLU A 295 -8.70 7.29 16.22
N PHE A 296 -7.84 8.12 15.64
CA PHE A 296 -8.21 9.48 15.24
C PHE A 296 -8.05 9.62 13.74
N ASP A 297 -9.06 10.16 13.10
CA ASP A 297 -9.08 10.45 11.67
C ASP A 297 -8.48 11.83 11.43
N ILE A 298 -7.32 11.88 10.77
CA ILE A 298 -6.65 13.11 10.37
C ILE A 298 -6.88 13.30 8.88
N LYS A 299 -7.64 14.34 8.52
CA LYS A 299 -8.01 14.63 7.13
C LYS A 299 -7.47 15.98 6.70
N GLY A 300 -6.62 15.97 5.67
CA GLY A 300 -6.17 17.16 4.96
C GLY A 300 -7.08 17.49 3.79
N SER A 301 -7.29 18.78 3.54
CA SER A 301 -7.96 19.28 2.35
C SER A 301 -7.35 20.60 1.89
N VAL A 302 -7.24 20.80 0.59
CA VAL A 302 -6.78 22.02 -0.07
C VAL A 302 -7.72 22.40 -1.20
N SER A 303 -7.74 23.66 -1.60
CA SER A 303 -8.39 24.09 -2.84
C SER A 303 -7.59 25.19 -3.53
N ALA A 304 -7.61 25.23 -4.85
CA ALA A 304 -6.94 26.22 -5.69
C ALA A 304 -7.94 27.21 -6.34
N GLN A 305 -7.41 28.31 -6.91
CA GLN A 305 -8.24 29.34 -7.58
C GLN A 305 -8.72 28.91 -8.97
N PHE A 306 -8.06 27.99 -9.63
CA PHE A 306 -8.36 27.55 -10.99
C PHE A 306 -9.13 26.23 -10.97
N PRO A 307 -9.80 25.87 -12.08
CA PRO A 307 -10.38 24.54 -12.23
C PRO A 307 -9.31 23.47 -12.03
N ASN A 308 -9.53 22.62 -11.04
CA ASN A 308 -8.59 21.67 -10.48
C ASN A 308 -9.19 20.27 -10.47
N ILE A 309 -8.38 19.26 -10.25
CA ILE A 309 -8.85 17.89 -10.11
C ILE A 309 -9.14 17.65 -8.63
N ASN A 310 -10.43 17.68 -8.27
CA ASN A 310 -10.84 17.65 -6.86
C ASN A 310 -10.62 16.32 -6.15
N SER A 311 -10.29 15.26 -6.87
CA SER A 311 -10.16 13.92 -6.29
C SER A 311 -8.89 13.71 -5.46
N ASN A 312 -7.85 14.53 -5.69
CA ASN A 312 -6.56 14.52 -4.99
C ASN A 312 -6.35 15.75 -4.09
N ASP A 313 -7.39 16.58 -3.94
CA ASP A 313 -7.41 17.74 -3.03
C ASP A 313 -7.56 17.35 -1.56
N SER A 314 -7.68 16.09 -1.26
CA SER A 314 -7.80 15.58 0.11
C SER A 314 -6.98 14.32 0.32
N CYS A 315 -6.37 14.24 1.50
CA CYS A 315 -5.68 13.05 1.98
C CYS A 315 -6.13 12.71 3.40
N ARG A 316 -5.83 11.50 3.83
CA ARG A 316 -6.26 10.99 5.12
C ARG A 316 -5.15 10.16 5.74
N PHE A 317 -5.03 10.26 7.05
CA PHE A 317 -4.19 9.40 7.89
C PHE A 317 -4.98 8.98 9.13
N ILE A 318 -4.90 7.71 9.51
CA ILE A 318 -5.47 7.23 10.77
C ILE A 318 -4.37 7.16 11.81
N GLN A 319 -4.42 8.05 12.79
CA GLN A 319 -3.55 7.97 13.95
C GLN A 319 -4.09 6.90 14.89
N GLY A 320 -3.43 5.75 14.90
CA GLY A 320 -3.76 4.65 15.80
C GLY A 320 -2.94 4.70 17.09
N PHE A 321 -3.62 4.38 18.18
CA PHE A 321 -3.03 4.10 19.51
C PHE A 321 -3.49 2.70 19.92
N TYR A 322 -2.59 1.74 19.84
CA TYR A 322 -2.93 0.32 20.04
C TYR A 322 -2.20 -0.27 21.26
N ASN A 323 -1.52 -1.39 21.10
CA ASN A 323 -0.68 -2.03 22.12
C ASN A 323 0.77 -2.23 21.64
N TYR A 324 1.19 -1.49 20.62
CA TYR A 324 2.55 -1.58 20.07
C TYR A 324 3.14 -0.20 19.78
N TYR A 325 4.46 -0.15 19.67
CA TYR A 325 5.19 0.97 19.06
C TYR A 325 5.48 0.65 17.59
N SER A 326 5.47 1.68 16.75
CA SER A 326 5.86 1.59 15.34
C SER A 326 6.70 2.78 14.92
N TYR A 327 7.81 2.52 14.25
CA TYR A 327 8.61 3.53 13.56
C TYR A 327 8.17 3.70 12.10
N ASP A 328 7.63 2.64 11.50
CA ASP A 328 7.21 2.56 10.10
C ASP A 328 5.82 3.19 9.87
N ASP A 329 5.54 3.60 8.62
CA ASP A 329 4.23 4.09 8.18
C ASP A 329 3.26 2.98 7.75
N GLY A 330 3.71 1.73 7.77
CA GLY A 330 2.94 0.56 7.34
C GLY A 330 3.18 0.15 5.89
N SER A 331 4.17 0.72 5.21
CA SER A 331 4.57 0.32 3.85
C SER A 331 6.04 -0.12 3.79
N ALA A 332 6.33 -1.08 2.91
CA ALA A 332 7.65 -1.64 2.70
C ALA A 332 8.13 -1.36 1.29
N GLU A 333 8.78 -0.25 1.06
CA GLU A 333 9.39 0.08 -0.23
C GLU A 333 10.65 -0.74 -0.49
N ALA A 334 11.31 -1.17 0.58
CA ALA A 334 12.48 -2.03 0.55
C ALA A 334 12.41 -3.12 1.62
N ALA A 335 13.46 -3.92 1.72
CA ALA A 335 13.57 -4.92 2.77
C ALA A 335 15.03 -5.06 3.24
N PHE A 336 15.20 -5.43 4.49
CA PHE A 336 16.51 -5.63 5.09
C PHE A 336 16.56 -6.87 5.98
N GLY A 337 17.73 -7.51 6.02
CA GLY A 337 18.07 -8.56 6.97
C GLY A 337 19.58 -8.83 6.92
N PRO A 338 20.22 -9.21 8.04
CA PRO A 338 21.62 -9.61 8.04
C PRO A 338 21.80 -10.94 7.29
N THR A 339 23.04 -11.19 6.82
CA THR A 339 23.44 -12.44 6.17
C THR A 339 24.46 -13.16 7.03
N GLY A 340 24.30 -14.45 7.23
CA GLY A 340 25.21 -15.28 8.02
C GLY A 340 24.46 -16.14 9.03
N ALA A 341 24.98 -17.34 9.30
CA ALA A 341 24.44 -18.18 10.36
C ALA A 341 24.62 -17.51 11.72
N GLN A 342 23.61 -17.59 12.57
CA GLN A 342 23.57 -16.96 13.89
C GLN A 342 23.62 -15.42 13.89
N SER A 343 23.41 -14.78 12.71
CA SER A 343 23.26 -13.32 12.66
C SER A 343 22.04 -12.86 13.44
N MET A 344 22.11 -11.66 13.97
CA MET A 344 21.07 -11.05 14.79
C MET A 344 20.60 -9.74 14.20
N LEU A 345 19.31 -9.45 14.34
CA LEU A 345 18.72 -8.12 14.12
C LEU A 345 18.06 -7.68 15.42
N ALA A 346 18.37 -6.49 15.87
CA ALA A 346 17.82 -5.88 17.08
C ALA A 346 17.35 -4.46 16.77
N ILE A 347 16.13 -4.13 17.20
CA ILE A 347 15.56 -2.80 17.04
C ILE A 347 15.44 -2.18 18.42
N HIS A 348 15.96 -0.96 18.57
CA HIS A 348 15.90 -0.17 19.78
C HIS A 348 14.54 0.51 19.93
N PHE A 349 13.99 0.48 21.14
CA PHE A 349 12.76 1.19 21.50
C PHE A 349 12.91 1.92 22.83
N ASP A 350 12.47 3.18 22.86
CA ASP A 350 12.28 3.96 24.07
C ASP A 350 10.79 4.00 24.42
N ALA A 351 10.37 3.08 25.30
CA ALA A 351 8.99 3.04 25.77
C ALA A 351 8.69 4.25 26.66
N TYR A 352 7.50 4.82 26.50
CA TYR A 352 7.06 5.96 27.33
C TYR A 352 6.83 5.58 28.79
N GLU A 353 6.44 4.31 29.03
CA GLU A 353 6.26 3.72 30.34
C GLU A 353 6.88 2.32 30.38
N PRO A 354 7.47 1.89 31.51
CA PRO A 354 7.87 0.51 31.73
C PRO A 354 6.66 -0.43 31.66
N ASP A 355 6.78 -1.54 30.92
CA ASP A 355 5.70 -2.52 30.77
C ASP A 355 6.29 -3.91 30.47
N SER A 356 5.43 -4.85 30.16
CA SER A 356 5.81 -6.20 29.77
C SER A 356 5.49 -6.46 28.30
N LEU A 357 6.46 -6.98 27.60
CA LEU A 357 6.29 -7.44 26.22
C LEU A 357 5.61 -8.83 26.20
N LEU A 358 4.77 -9.02 25.19
CA LEU A 358 4.13 -10.30 24.85
C LEU A 358 4.76 -10.97 23.62
N GLY A 359 5.45 -10.21 22.79
CA GLY A 359 5.99 -10.67 21.52
C GLY A 359 6.28 -9.52 20.56
N LEU A 360 6.21 -9.83 19.28
CA LEU A 360 6.63 -8.94 18.20
C LEU A 360 5.74 -9.13 16.98
N TYR A 361 5.32 -8.05 16.33
CA TYR A 361 4.81 -8.07 14.96
C TYR A 361 5.98 -7.94 14.00
N LEU A 362 6.03 -8.81 12.98
CA LEU A 362 7.02 -8.79 11.91
C LEU A 362 6.33 -8.83 10.56
N HIS A 363 6.81 -8.00 9.64
CA HIS A 363 6.47 -8.10 8.23
C HIS A 363 7.66 -8.69 7.48
N PHE A 364 7.67 -10.02 7.27
CA PHE A 364 8.66 -10.65 6.40
C PHE A 364 8.27 -10.47 4.93
N VAL A 365 9.21 -9.97 4.13
CA VAL A 365 9.02 -9.72 2.70
C VAL A 365 9.46 -10.95 1.91
N PRO A 366 8.57 -11.54 1.11
CA PRO A 366 8.95 -12.62 0.20
C PRO A 366 9.93 -12.10 -0.87
N SER A 367 10.96 -12.87 -1.15
CA SER A 367 11.99 -12.52 -2.13
C SER A 367 12.51 -13.77 -2.84
N VAL A 368 13.60 -13.64 -3.61
CA VAL A 368 14.22 -14.72 -4.40
C VAL A 368 14.43 -16.01 -3.60
N ILE A 369 14.75 -15.91 -2.31
CA ILE A 369 14.94 -17.08 -1.45
C ILE A 369 13.75 -17.21 -0.51
N ASP A 370 13.05 -18.34 -0.59
CA ASP A 370 12.01 -18.68 0.38
C ASP A 370 12.63 -19.04 1.73
N VAL A 371 12.32 -18.25 2.75
CA VAL A 371 12.78 -18.48 4.12
C VAL A 371 11.69 -19.03 5.05
N SER A 372 10.52 -19.35 4.52
CA SER A 372 9.39 -19.85 5.33
C SER A 372 9.67 -21.19 6.03
N ASN A 373 10.68 -21.94 5.58
CA ASN A 373 11.13 -23.19 6.18
C ASN A 373 12.42 -23.03 7.02
N LYS A 374 12.88 -21.80 7.21
CA LYS A 374 14.10 -21.48 7.98
C LYS A 374 13.73 -21.18 9.44
N LEU A 375 14.72 -21.18 10.31
CA LEU A 375 14.51 -21.09 11.74
C LEU A 375 15.15 -19.82 12.34
N PHE A 376 14.42 -19.23 13.29
CA PHE A 376 14.93 -18.12 14.09
C PHE A 376 14.42 -18.19 15.53
N TYR A 377 15.05 -17.43 16.42
CA TYR A 377 14.66 -17.27 17.82
C TYR A 377 14.32 -15.81 18.08
N LEU A 378 13.13 -15.53 18.59
CA LEU A 378 12.82 -14.20 19.13
C LEU A 378 13.75 -13.90 20.29
N THR A 379 14.29 -12.70 20.30
CA THR A 379 15.22 -12.28 21.34
C THR A 379 14.92 -10.87 21.81
N VAL A 380 15.00 -10.65 23.12
CA VAL A 380 14.90 -9.34 23.77
C VAL A 380 16.17 -9.11 24.55
N TRP A 381 16.74 -7.92 24.39
CA TRP A 381 17.97 -7.52 25.10
C TRP A 381 17.70 -6.30 25.96
N GLU A 382 18.45 -6.17 27.08
CA GLU A 382 18.53 -4.90 27.80
C GLU A 382 19.28 -3.85 26.97
N ASP A 383 19.02 -2.59 27.24
CA ASP A 383 19.83 -1.51 26.71
C ASP A 383 21.13 -1.36 27.53
N ASN A 384 22.25 -1.50 26.85
CA ASN A 384 23.58 -1.24 27.42
C ASN A 384 24.20 0.00 26.75
N ASN A 385 23.77 1.19 27.21
CA ASN A 385 24.25 2.48 26.70
C ASN A 385 24.07 2.64 25.16
N GLY A 386 22.87 2.29 24.65
CA GLY A 386 22.50 2.49 23.26
C GLY A 386 22.91 1.34 22.34
N VAL A 387 23.34 0.20 22.87
CA VAL A 387 23.60 -1.04 22.12
C VAL A 387 22.98 -2.24 22.84
N PRO A 388 22.61 -3.32 22.12
CA PRO A 388 22.07 -4.53 22.76
C PRO A 388 23.04 -5.12 23.78
N GLY A 389 22.58 -5.29 25.01
CA GLY A 389 23.32 -5.84 26.14
C GLY A 389 22.96 -7.29 26.45
N ASN A 390 22.73 -7.60 27.75
CA ASN A 390 22.36 -8.95 28.16
C ASN A 390 21.00 -9.36 27.59
N VAL A 391 20.87 -10.65 27.29
CA VAL A 391 19.59 -11.22 26.82
C VAL A 391 18.62 -11.30 28.01
N LEU A 392 17.49 -10.62 27.88
CA LEU A 392 16.35 -10.71 28.82
C LEU A 392 15.46 -11.91 28.50
N TYR A 393 15.35 -12.24 27.22
CA TYR A 393 14.59 -13.38 26.72
C TYR A 393 15.16 -13.84 25.39
N GLU A 394 15.20 -15.15 25.18
CA GLU A 394 15.37 -15.79 23.88
C GLU A 394 14.48 -17.04 23.85
N ASP A 395 13.86 -17.33 22.70
CA ASP A 395 13.10 -18.55 22.51
C ASP A 395 13.94 -19.79 22.81
N ASP A 396 13.32 -20.81 23.41
CA ASP A 396 13.97 -22.09 23.70
C ASP A 396 14.48 -22.76 22.41
N ALA A 397 15.68 -23.33 22.49
CA ALA A 397 16.33 -24.03 21.37
C ALA A 397 15.49 -25.19 20.79
N PHE A 398 14.55 -25.73 21.56
CA PHE A 398 13.63 -26.79 21.13
C PHE A 398 12.33 -26.25 20.49
N SER A 399 12.12 -24.94 20.51
CA SER A 399 10.91 -24.27 20.00
C SER A 399 11.24 -23.06 19.12
N PRO A 400 12.08 -23.24 18.07
CA PRO A 400 12.40 -22.16 17.14
C PRO A 400 11.16 -21.76 16.32
N ARG A 401 11.21 -20.56 15.74
CA ARG A 401 10.17 -20.00 14.88
C ARG A 401 10.54 -20.14 13.43
N GLN A 402 9.53 -20.03 12.57
CA GLN A 402 9.71 -19.90 11.13
C GLN A 402 9.16 -18.56 10.65
N PRO A 403 9.84 -17.87 9.70
CA PRO A 403 9.26 -16.73 9.03
C PRO A 403 7.94 -17.10 8.35
N THR A 404 6.94 -16.28 8.52
CA THR A 404 5.63 -16.46 7.88
C THR A 404 5.33 -15.22 7.06
N TYR A 405 4.97 -15.40 5.79
CA TYR A 405 4.51 -14.30 4.95
C TYR A 405 3.03 -14.05 5.23
N ALA A 406 2.70 -12.81 5.54
CA ALA A 406 1.32 -12.43 5.76
C ALA A 406 0.56 -12.36 4.43
N ASN A 407 -0.72 -12.72 4.46
CA ASN A 407 -1.58 -12.57 3.29
C ASN A 407 -1.91 -11.08 3.09
N GLY A 408 -1.66 -10.57 1.90
CA GLY A 408 -1.79 -9.16 1.56
C GLY A 408 -0.49 -8.36 1.74
N ARG A 409 -0.35 -7.30 0.94
CA ARG A 409 0.83 -6.43 0.97
C ARG A 409 0.93 -5.72 2.32
N ASN A 410 2.14 -5.60 2.85
CA ASN A 410 2.47 -4.84 4.06
C ASN A 410 1.78 -5.34 5.35
N ASN A 411 1.22 -6.54 5.37
CA ASN A 411 0.59 -7.10 6.55
C ASN A 411 1.62 -7.74 7.49
N PHE A 412 1.32 -7.74 8.78
CA PHE A 412 2.18 -8.27 9.83
C PHE A 412 1.70 -9.62 10.33
N ASN A 413 2.63 -10.47 10.73
CA ASN A 413 2.35 -11.66 11.55
C ASN A 413 2.78 -11.42 13.00
N ALA A 414 1.95 -11.86 13.94
CA ALA A 414 2.26 -11.81 15.36
C ALA A 414 3.07 -13.04 15.79
N TYR A 415 4.17 -12.80 16.50
CA TYR A 415 5.01 -13.80 17.11
C TYR A 415 5.00 -13.59 18.64
N TYR A 416 4.13 -14.29 19.34
CA TYR A 416 4.07 -14.21 20.80
C TYR A 416 5.15 -15.08 21.45
N PHE A 417 5.65 -14.68 22.62
CA PHE A 417 6.65 -15.44 23.34
C PHE A 417 6.14 -16.84 23.71
N ASN A 418 7.02 -17.84 23.71
CA ASN A 418 6.66 -19.20 24.02
C ASN A 418 6.10 -19.32 25.44
N GLY A 419 5.05 -20.15 25.62
CA GLY A 419 4.40 -20.33 26.91
C GLY A 419 3.57 -19.14 27.39
N ASN A 420 3.25 -18.18 26.50
CA ASN A 420 2.48 -16.95 26.83
C ASN A 420 3.10 -16.16 28.00
N ILE A 421 4.42 -16.19 28.10
CA ILE A 421 5.13 -15.43 29.14
C ILE A 421 5.12 -13.93 28.82
N LYS A 422 5.32 -13.14 29.85
CA LYS A 422 5.50 -11.69 29.76
C LYS A 422 6.94 -11.37 30.11
N VAL A 423 7.60 -10.61 29.25
CA VAL A 423 8.99 -10.16 29.47
C VAL A 423 8.97 -8.73 29.94
N ALA A 424 9.26 -8.49 31.20
CA ALA A 424 9.34 -7.13 31.73
C ALA A 424 10.54 -6.39 31.11
N VAL A 425 10.29 -5.19 30.62
CA VAL A 425 11.30 -4.29 30.06
C VAL A 425 11.27 -2.92 30.74
N GLY A 426 12.44 -2.28 30.82
CA GLY A 426 12.54 -0.89 31.20
C GLY A 426 12.02 0.06 30.14
N SER A 427 12.26 1.35 30.32
CA SER A 427 11.93 2.37 29.35
C SER A 427 12.79 2.28 28.08
N SER A 428 13.94 1.63 28.11
CA SER A 428 14.82 1.43 26.96
C SER A 428 15.20 -0.05 26.83
N PHE A 429 15.03 -0.62 25.64
CA PHE A 429 15.30 -2.03 25.37
C PHE A 429 15.48 -2.29 23.87
N PHE A 430 15.97 -3.49 23.55
CA PHE A 430 16.06 -4.00 22.19
C PHE A 430 15.21 -5.24 22.01
N ILE A 431 14.60 -5.39 20.83
CA ILE A 431 13.84 -6.59 20.46
C ILE A 431 14.06 -6.92 18.98
N GLY A 432 14.10 -8.21 18.67
CA GLY A 432 14.29 -8.72 17.31
C GLY A 432 14.47 -10.22 17.30
N TRP A 433 15.45 -10.71 16.55
CA TRP A 433 15.68 -12.14 16.43
C TRP A 433 17.15 -12.50 16.18
N ARG A 434 17.45 -13.77 16.45
CA ARG A 434 18.67 -14.46 16.02
C ARG A 434 18.30 -15.52 14.99
N GLN A 435 18.83 -15.47 13.79
CA GLN A 435 18.59 -16.46 12.75
C GLN A 435 19.51 -17.67 12.88
N VAL A 436 19.03 -18.86 12.45
CA VAL A 436 19.82 -20.10 12.49
C VAL A 436 20.59 -20.29 11.18
N ASP A 437 19.92 -20.09 10.05
CA ASP A 437 20.45 -20.30 8.72
C ASP A 437 21.27 -19.10 8.22
N PRO A 438 22.20 -19.31 7.28
CA PRO A 438 23.04 -18.22 6.76
C PRO A 438 22.34 -17.30 5.75
N VAL A 439 21.12 -17.65 5.31
CA VAL A 439 20.36 -16.87 4.34
C VAL A 439 19.74 -15.63 4.98
N ARG A 440 19.52 -14.61 4.18
CA ARG A 440 18.94 -13.34 4.63
C ARG A 440 17.44 -13.49 4.91
N TYR A 441 16.99 -13.10 6.10
CA TYR A 441 15.58 -12.98 6.45
C TYR A 441 15.16 -11.52 6.29
N ASN A 442 14.52 -11.22 5.17
CA ASN A 442 14.15 -9.86 4.83
C ASN A 442 12.91 -9.41 5.60
N VAL A 443 13.05 -8.41 6.47
CA VAL A 443 11.94 -7.68 7.05
C VAL A 443 11.69 -6.40 6.26
N GLY A 444 10.44 -5.97 6.16
CA GLY A 444 10.08 -4.75 5.46
C GLY A 444 10.79 -3.52 6.01
N LEU A 445 11.16 -2.63 5.12
CA LEU A 445 11.83 -1.36 5.40
C LEU A 445 11.06 -0.23 4.73
N ASP A 446 10.40 0.57 5.54
CA ASP A 446 9.79 1.84 5.14
C ASP A 446 10.91 2.85 4.81
N ARG A 447 10.88 3.39 3.59
CA ARG A 447 11.86 4.37 3.09
C ARG A 447 11.39 5.82 3.22
N ASN A 448 10.15 6.06 3.63
CA ASN A 448 9.56 7.39 3.82
C ASN A 448 9.97 8.02 5.14
N ILE A 449 10.14 7.21 6.18
CA ILE A 449 10.52 7.63 7.52
C ILE A 449 11.89 7.04 7.87
N ASN A 450 12.78 7.84 8.45
CA ASN A 450 14.14 7.39 8.76
C ASN A 450 14.36 7.20 10.26
N HIS A 451 14.45 5.95 10.69
CA HIS A 451 14.90 5.52 12.01
C HIS A 451 16.03 4.47 11.90
N SER A 452 16.89 4.58 10.89
CA SER A 452 18.00 3.64 10.69
C SER A 452 18.96 3.57 11.88
N GLY A 453 19.10 4.65 12.65
CA GLY A 453 19.87 4.67 13.89
C GLY A 453 19.30 3.77 15.01
N GLN A 454 18.05 3.31 14.88
CA GLN A 454 17.43 2.37 15.82
C GLN A 454 17.58 0.91 15.39
N ILE A 455 18.15 0.66 14.21
CA ILE A 455 18.38 -0.69 13.68
C ILE A 455 19.81 -1.10 14.01
N PHE A 456 19.96 -2.25 14.67
CA PHE A 456 21.25 -2.86 14.98
C PHE A 456 21.30 -4.28 14.44
N TYR A 457 22.42 -4.64 13.84
CA TYR A 457 22.64 -6.02 13.42
C TYR A 457 24.04 -6.50 13.83
N SER A 458 24.15 -7.81 14.03
CA SER A 458 25.40 -8.49 14.32
C SER A 458 25.52 -9.73 13.43
N VAL A 459 26.71 -9.97 12.90
CA VAL A 459 27.03 -11.17 12.11
C VAL A 459 28.03 -12.11 12.82
N ASP A 460 28.43 -11.75 14.04
CA ASP A 460 29.40 -12.47 14.88
C ASP A 460 28.80 -12.90 16.23
N PHE A 461 27.52 -13.26 16.22
CA PHE A 461 26.80 -13.75 17.41
C PHE A 461 26.73 -12.73 18.56
N GLY A 462 26.55 -11.45 18.23
CA GLY A 462 26.44 -10.36 19.21
C GLY A 462 27.77 -9.82 19.71
N GLY A 463 28.90 -10.23 19.13
CA GLY A 463 30.23 -9.71 19.49
C GLY A 463 30.39 -8.24 19.13
N THR A 464 29.88 -7.85 17.96
CA THR A 464 29.84 -6.46 17.49
C THR A 464 28.45 -6.13 16.97
N TRP A 465 28.01 -4.87 17.21
CA TRP A 465 26.73 -4.35 16.72
C TRP A 465 26.97 -3.16 15.80
N GLU A 466 26.33 -3.17 14.64
CA GLU A 466 26.46 -2.13 13.62
C GLU A 466 25.09 -1.60 13.23
N ASN A 467 25.02 -0.34 12.80
CA ASN A 467 23.84 0.22 12.14
C ASN A 467 23.91 0.00 10.62
N PRO A 468 22.77 -0.14 9.92
CA PRO A 468 22.79 -0.31 8.48
C PRO A 468 23.28 0.98 7.78
N PRO A 469 23.95 0.88 6.62
CA PRO A 469 24.46 2.02 5.88
C PRO A 469 23.40 2.78 5.05
N PHE A 470 22.13 2.44 5.20
CA PHE A 470 21.00 3.03 4.47
C PHE A 470 19.99 3.64 5.43
N THR A 471 19.08 4.46 4.89
CA THR A 471 18.00 5.11 5.63
C THR A 471 16.70 4.31 5.53
N GLY A 472 15.87 4.36 6.58
CA GLY A 472 14.55 3.76 6.64
C GLY A 472 14.13 3.37 8.05
N SER A 473 12.90 2.87 8.19
CA SER A 473 12.34 2.36 9.44
C SER A 473 11.96 0.89 9.27
N PRO A 474 12.32 0.01 10.22
CA PRO A 474 12.03 -1.42 10.10
C PRO A 474 10.56 -1.69 10.43
N MET A 475 9.91 -2.56 9.66
CA MET A 475 8.56 -3.05 9.95
C MET A 475 8.58 -4.13 11.04
N VAL A 476 8.93 -3.68 12.24
CA VAL A 476 9.12 -4.48 13.46
C VAL A 476 8.46 -3.75 14.61
N ARG A 477 7.46 -4.35 15.27
CA ARG A 477 6.61 -3.67 16.25
C ARG A 477 6.51 -4.48 17.54
N PRO A 478 7.06 -4.03 18.68
CA PRO A 478 6.96 -4.73 19.97
C PRO A 478 5.52 -4.70 20.48
N ILE A 479 5.02 -5.86 20.90
CA ILE A 479 3.66 -6.04 21.43
C ILE A 479 3.71 -5.97 22.94
N PHE A 480 2.94 -5.06 23.53
CA PHE A 480 2.84 -4.85 24.97
C PHE A 480 1.63 -5.55 25.59
N SER A 481 1.65 -5.69 26.93
CA SER A 481 0.70 -6.50 27.69
C SER A 481 -0.68 -5.85 27.86
N THR A 482 -0.85 -4.60 27.52
CA THR A 482 -2.16 -3.95 27.43
C THR A 482 -2.94 -4.61 26.29
N ALA A 483 -3.66 -5.66 26.63
CA ALA A 483 -4.30 -6.52 25.66
C ALA A 483 -5.41 -5.79 24.92
N LEU A 484 -5.23 -5.67 23.62
CA LEU A 484 -6.32 -5.46 22.67
C LEU A 484 -6.90 -6.83 22.32
N ASP A 485 -7.67 -7.42 23.22
CA ASP A 485 -8.46 -8.59 22.86
C ASP A 485 -9.40 -8.21 21.71
N GLY A 486 -9.01 -8.56 20.49
CA GLY A 486 -9.84 -8.53 19.31
C GLY A 486 -9.64 -7.38 18.31
N VAL A 487 -8.71 -6.42 18.51
CA VAL A 487 -8.55 -5.28 17.56
C VAL A 487 -7.32 -5.39 16.67
N LEU A 488 -6.39 -6.27 16.96
CA LEU A 488 -5.20 -6.46 16.14
C LEU A 488 -5.35 -7.55 15.08
N SER A 489 -6.52 -7.70 14.56
CA SER A 489 -6.62 -8.01 13.18
C SER A 489 -6.89 -6.70 12.42
N ALA A 490 -5.86 -5.92 12.19
CA ALA A 490 -5.61 -5.44 10.86
C ALA A 490 -5.06 -6.58 9.97
N THR A 491 -5.23 -7.85 10.34
CA THR A 491 -5.72 -8.77 9.35
C THR A 491 -6.99 -8.11 8.84
N PRO A 492 -7.13 -7.83 7.53
CA PRO A 492 -8.44 -7.63 6.94
C PRO A 492 -9.25 -8.77 7.57
N LYS A 493 -10.27 -8.46 8.39
CA LYS A 493 -11.22 -9.39 9.04
C LYS A 493 -11.25 -10.57 8.13
N ALA A 494 -10.63 -11.71 8.53
CA ALA A 494 -10.30 -12.79 7.59
C ALA A 494 -11.59 -12.96 6.86
N MET A 495 -11.64 -12.56 5.57
CA MET A 495 -12.93 -12.29 4.89
C MET A 495 -13.68 -13.55 5.14
N GLU A 496 -14.66 -13.44 6.07
CA GLU A 496 -15.40 -14.60 6.52
C GLU A 496 -15.75 -15.27 5.23
N LYS A 497 -15.02 -16.33 4.90
CA LYS A 497 -14.87 -16.76 3.53
C LYS A 497 -16.06 -17.66 3.27
N TYR A 498 -16.88 -17.29 2.31
CA TYR A 498 -17.86 -18.23 1.80
C TYR A 498 -17.16 -19.53 1.43
N THR A 499 -17.72 -20.63 1.90
CA THR A 499 -17.22 -21.96 1.53
C THR A 499 -18.27 -22.65 0.67
N LEU A 500 -17.87 -23.05 -0.54
CA LEU A 500 -18.72 -23.73 -1.51
C LEU A 500 -18.22 -25.15 -1.70
N TYR A 501 -19.04 -26.15 -1.39
CA TYR A 501 -18.64 -27.56 -1.56
C TYR A 501 -19.82 -28.49 -1.87
N PRO A 502 -19.59 -29.52 -2.72
CA PRO A 502 -18.40 -29.71 -3.52
C PRO A 502 -18.28 -28.67 -4.63
N ASN A 503 -17.07 -28.24 -4.96
CA ASN A 503 -16.76 -27.43 -6.13
C ASN A 503 -15.44 -27.96 -6.74
N PRO A 504 -15.46 -28.65 -7.90
CA PRO A 504 -16.60 -28.84 -8.82
C PRO A 504 -17.80 -29.63 -8.25
N THR A 505 -18.99 -29.39 -8.80
CA THR A 505 -20.22 -30.08 -8.41
C THR A 505 -20.89 -30.81 -9.57
N ALA A 506 -21.39 -32.03 -9.31
CA ALA A 506 -22.23 -32.78 -10.25
C ALA A 506 -23.74 -32.52 -10.03
N GLY A 507 -24.12 -31.76 -9.01
CA GLY A 507 -25.52 -31.49 -8.70
C GLY A 507 -25.68 -30.60 -7.48
N LYS A 508 -25.89 -31.16 -6.31
CA LYS A 508 -26.10 -30.38 -5.09
C LYS A 508 -24.81 -29.80 -4.55
N MET A 509 -24.86 -28.53 -4.16
CA MET A 509 -23.76 -27.80 -3.55
C MET A 509 -24.24 -27.05 -2.31
N ASN A 510 -23.43 -27.09 -1.27
CA ASN A 510 -23.66 -26.32 -0.05
C ASN A 510 -22.83 -25.01 -0.10
N ILE A 511 -23.43 -23.96 0.40
CA ILE A 511 -22.83 -22.62 0.52
C ILE A 511 -22.84 -22.27 1.99
N ILE A 512 -21.67 -22.15 2.61
CA ILE A 512 -21.55 -21.62 3.97
C ILE A 512 -21.25 -20.13 3.84
N SER A 513 -22.24 -19.31 4.23
CA SER A 513 -22.06 -17.86 4.35
C SER A 513 -21.39 -17.53 5.68
N PRO A 514 -20.46 -16.61 5.69
CA PRO A 514 -19.94 -16.02 6.92
C PRO A 514 -20.93 -15.03 7.57
N PHE A 515 -21.97 -14.61 6.85
CA PHE A 515 -22.94 -13.63 7.29
C PHE A 515 -24.25 -14.32 7.72
N SER A 516 -24.81 -13.89 8.84
CA SER A 516 -26.05 -14.45 9.39
C SER A 516 -27.32 -13.91 8.71
N ASP A 517 -27.22 -12.82 7.96
CA ASP A 517 -28.32 -12.13 7.27
C ASP A 517 -28.42 -12.50 5.77
N GLU A 518 -27.72 -13.57 5.32
CA GLU A 518 -27.72 -14.01 3.93
C GLU A 518 -29.12 -14.48 3.48
N GLN A 519 -29.66 -13.82 2.44
CA GLN A 519 -30.98 -14.08 1.90
C GLN A 519 -30.98 -15.09 0.74
N GLY A 520 -29.81 -15.38 0.17
CA GLY A 520 -29.64 -16.29 -0.94
C GLY A 520 -28.64 -15.82 -1.97
N TYR A 521 -28.62 -16.48 -3.11
CA TYR A 521 -27.62 -16.27 -4.13
C TYR A 521 -28.21 -16.27 -5.54
N ALA A 522 -27.72 -15.38 -6.40
CA ALA A 522 -27.96 -15.39 -7.83
C ALA A 522 -26.81 -16.09 -8.57
N VAL A 523 -27.15 -16.97 -9.49
CA VAL A 523 -26.19 -17.72 -10.31
C VAL A 523 -26.24 -17.21 -11.74
N TYR A 524 -25.09 -16.87 -12.31
CA TYR A 524 -24.95 -16.30 -13.64
C TYR A 524 -24.04 -17.17 -14.52
N THR A 525 -24.27 -17.15 -15.82
CA THR A 525 -23.28 -17.60 -16.80
C THR A 525 -22.06 -16.68 -16.78
N MET A 526 -20.95 -17.09 -17.37
CA MET A 526 -19.77 -16.22 -17.52
C MET A 526 -20.02 -15.03 -18.46
N GLN A 527 -21.13 -15.02 -19.21
CA GLN A 527 -21.61 -13.91 -20.03
C GLN A 527 -22.49 -12.93 -19.26
N GLY A 528 -22.83 -13.25 -18.00
CA GLY A 528 -23.66 -12.41 -17.12
C GLY A 528 -25.16 -12.65 -17.21
N GLU A 529 -25.60 -13.73 -17.86
CA GLU A 529 -27.02 -14.11 -17.89
C GLU A 529 -27.41 -14.82 -16.59
N LEU A 530 -28.51 -14.41 -15.98
CA LEU A 530 -29.04 -15.05 -14.78
C LEU A 530 -29.58 -16.45 -15.12
N VAL A 531 -29.06 -17.48 -14.45
CA VAL A 531 -29.44 -18.89 -14.66
C VAL A 531 -30.45 -19.34 -13.62
N MET A 532 -30.22 -19.02 -12.34
CA MET A 532 -31.08 -19.42 -11.24
C MET A 532 -30.85 -18.56 -10.00
N ILE A 533 -31.81 -18.61 -9.08
CA ILE A 533 -31.68 -18.04 -7.74
C ILE A 533 -31.74 -19.19 -6.73
N ILE A 534 -30.79 -19.19 -5.80
CA ILE A 534 -30.73 -20.14 -4.68
C ILE A 534 -31.28 -19.43 -3.45
N HIS A 535 -32.32 -19.98 -2.83
CA HIS A 535 -32.82 -19.53 -1.55
C HIS A 535 -32.25 -20.39 -0.43
N GLY A 536 -31.59 -19.78 0.55
CA GLY A 536 -30.88 -20.48 1.61
C GLY A 536 -29.49 -20.99 1.18
N ASN A 537 -28.99 -21.99 1.87
CA ASN A 537 -27.58 -22.40 1.84
C ASN A 537 -27.28 -23.65 0.98
N GLN A 538 -28.23 -24.09 0.14
CA GLN A 538 -28.04 -25.24 -0.74
C GLN A 538 -28.62 -24.99 -2.13
N GLY A 539 -27.82 -25.14 -3.17
CA GLY A 539 -28.21 -25.06 -4.58
C GLY A 539 -28.19 -26.42 -5.26
N ASP A 540 -29.15 -26.67 -6.17
CA ASP A 540 -29.16 -27.84 -7.03
C ASP A 540 -28.84 -27.44 -8.48
N PHE A 541 -27.66 -27.82 -8.92
CA PHE A 541 -27.08 -27.50 -10.24
C PHE A 541 -27.28 -28.64 -11.26
N SER A 542 -28.04 -29.69 -10.92
CA SER A 542 -28.20 -30.86 -11.79
C SER A 542 -28.90 -30.56 -13.12
N SER A 543 -29.69 -29.48 -13.14
CA SER A 543 -30.47 -29.08 -14.33
C SER A 543 -29.75 -28.13 -15.29
N ILE A 544 -28.55 -27.65 -14.93
CA ILE A 544 -27.77 -26.73 -15.76
C ILE A 544 -26.62 -27.44 -16.47
N ALA A 545 -26.19 -26.91 -17.61
CA ALA A 545 -25.11 -27.49 -18.41
C ALA A 545 -23.76 -27.50 -17.67
N ASN A 546 -22.87 -28.42 -18.07
CA ASN A 546 -21.49 -28.41 -17.59
C ASN A 546 -20.80 -27.10 -18.00
N GLY A 547 -20.09 -26.47 -17.08
CA GLY A 547 -19.41 -25.21 -17.34
C GLY A 547 -19.03 -24.42 -16.10
N TYR A 548 -18.59 -23.20 -16.35
CA TYR A 548 -18.25 -22.24 -15.32
C TYR A 548 -19.41 -21.27 -15.08
N TYR A 549 -19.70 -21.02 -13.81
CA TYR A 549 -20.75 -20.11 -13.40
C TYR A 549 -20.23 -19.17 -12.31
N LEU A 550 -20.89 -18.02 -12.16
CA LEU A 550 -20.63 -17.06 -11.12
C LEU A 550 -21.82 -17.06 -10.14
N ILE A 551 -21.55 -17.25 -8.86
CA ILE A 551 -22.53 -17.06 -7.78
C ILE A 551 -22.28 -15.70 -7.15
N GLN A 552 -23.34 -14.94 -6.94
CA GLN A 552 -23.33 -13.65 -6.25
C GLN A 552 -24.29 -13.70 -5.07
N SER A 553 -23.83 -13.25 -3.89
CA SER A 553 -24.72 -13.06 -2.73
C SER A 553 -25.79 -11.99 -3.02
N LEU A 554 -27.02 -12.23 -2.59
CA LEU A 554 -28.11 -11.26 -2.71
C LEU A 554 -28.05 -10.18 -1.62
N SER A 555 -27.57 -10.54 -0.43
CA SER A 555 -27.41 -9.60 0.69
C SER A 555 -26.12 -8.78 0.58
N HIS A 556 -25.08 -9.38 -0.03
CA HIS A 556 -23.75 -8.77 -0.20
C HIS A 556 -23.32 -8.85 -1.68
N PRO A 557 -23.84 -7.98 -2.57
CA PRO A 557 -23.65 -8.07 -4.03
C PRO A 557 -22.21 -7.88 -4.52
N ASP A 558 -21.31 -7.40 -3.68
CA ASP A 558 -19.87 -7.34 -3.90
C ASP A 558 -19.21 -8.72 -3.77
N GLN A 559 -19.86 -9.67 -3.10
CA GLN A 559 -19.35 -11.02 -2.89
C GLN A 559 -19.77 -11.92 -4.06
N ARG A 560 -18.74 -12.40 -4.81
CA ARG A 560 -18.92 -13.24 -6.00
C ARG A 560 -17.94 -14.40 -5.99
N PHE A 561 -18.40 -15.58 -6.40
CA PHE A 561 -17.64 -16.82 -6.36
C PHE A 561 -17.78 -17.58 -7.67
N LYS A 562 -16.69 -18.19 -8.11
CA LYS A 562 -16.69 -19.07 -9.28
C LYS A 562 -17.01 -20.48 -8.86
N ILE A 563 -17.92 -21.13 -9.59
CA ILE A 563 -18.21 -22.55 -9.47
C ILE A 563 -18.00 -23.28 -10.79
N ILE A 564 -17.75 -24.57 -10.67
CA ILE A 564 -17.58 -25.47 -11.81
C ILE A 564 -18.68 -26.53 -11.70
N ARG A 565 -19.53 -26.60 -12.72
CA ARG A 565 -20.50 -27.68 -12.91
C ARG A 565 -19.87 -28.71 -13.84
N CYS A 566 -19.76 -29.96 -13.40
CA CYS A 566 -19.30 -31.10 -14.21
C CYS A 566 -20.02 -32.38 -13.75
N ASP A 567 -20.21 -33.33 -14.69
CA ASP A 567 -20.79 -34.63 -14.37
C ASP A 567 -19.82 -35.53 -13.65
#